data_7ed1f0bdb3bc899890a48ac1d5daea96
#
_entry.id   7ed1f0bdb3bc899890a48ac1d5daea96
#
_cell.length_a   1.000
_cell.length_b   1.000
_cell.length_c   1.000
_cell.angle_alpha   90.00
_cell.angle_beta   90.00
_cell.angle_gamma   90.00
#
_symmetry.space_group_name_H-M   'P 1'
#
loop_
_entity.id
_entity.type
_entity.pdbx_description
1 polymer ?
#
loop_
_entity_poly.entity_id
_entity_poly.type
_entity_poly.pdbx_seq_one_letter_code
_entity_poly.pdbx_strand_id
1 'polypeptide(L)'
;MPHQNEPKSSRLLVIGVVSFYLVAALAMVVANKKVLNETTTPLFFLFCQLFIAVILFLASDALRLLPDRLTFDINTCKGLVPMVSLNVVGLSLSNYTLAHVDASFYQVARGLVLPFTVVATLVFLHSTPSVRIILACSLVTAGFFVGVFLDGVRPSMVGVAFGVASSLITAIHSVVIKKSLAVVNGSALMLSWYTNLLSAIVLIPIFILVGEVPGIMKLLVGEFTAVDGTSPLQIFLWGSLITGCLGFLMSIASLLSIKVTSPITHMISSAVRGVAASMLGKWCFGDIITSGRASSIGIILLGSAYYTWVKHQESQSGAKSSEAPQASSRDGRGSYERVKMDELDLEAARKGTKPE
;
A
#
# COMPACT_ATOMS: atom_id res chain seq x y z
N MET A 1 7.21 30.13 -23.14
CA MET A 1 6.06 29.83 -22.28
C MET A 1 6.50 30.03 -20.84
N PRO A 2 5.82 30.81 -20.00
CA PRO A 2 6.30 31.11 -18.66
C PRO A 2 6.27 29.86 -17.79
N HIS A 3 7.37 29.59 -17.10
CA HIS A 3 7.48 28.61 -16.04
C HIS A 3 6.35 28.87 -15.02
N GLN A 4 5.39 27.97 -14.93
CA GLN A 4 4.47 27.95 -13.80
C GLN A 4 5.31 27.64 -12.57
N ASN A 5 5.52 28.65 -11.72
CA ASN A 5 5.98 28.48 -10.36
C ASN A 5 4.95 27.63 -9.62
N GLU A 6 5.19 26.32 -9.51
CA GLU A 6 4.43 25.49 -8.58
C GLU A 6 4.60 26.10 -7.18
N PRO A 7 3.50 26.37 -6.46
CA PRO A 7 3.58 26.95 -5.13
C PRO A 7 4.38 25.97 -4.26
N LYS A 8 5.53 26.42 -3.72
CA LYS A 8 6.28 25.65 -2.72
C LYS A 8 5.31 25.32 -1.60
N SER A 9 4.88 24.05 -1.51
CA SER A 9 3.99 23.64 -0.44
C SER A 9 4.62 23.97 0.89
N SER A 10 3.86 24.59 1.79
CA SER A 10 4.35 24.99 3.10
C SER A 10 5.00 23.78 3.79
N ARG A 11 6.21 23.94 4.33
CA ARG A 11 6.91 22.88 5.08
C ARG A 11 6.04 22.30 6.19
N LEU A 12 5.19 23.14 6.80
CA LEU A 12 4.21 22.73 7.81
C LEU A 12 3.16 21.78 7.24
N LEU A 13 2.67 22.02 6.02
CA LEU A 13 1.72 21.12 5.37
C LEU A 13 2.33 19.75 5.09
N VAL A 14 3.58 19.71 4.59
CA VAL A 14 4.31 18.44 4.35
C VAL A 14 4.47 17.66 5.64
N ILE A 15 4.96 18.32 6.71
CA ILE A 15 5.16 17.70 8.02
C ILE A 15 3.81 17.20 8.56
N GLY A 16 2.75 18.00 8.46
CA GLY A 16 1.40 17.63 8.92
C GLY A 16 0.87 16.38 8.22
N VAL A 17 0.94 16.33 6.88
CA VAL A 17 0.46 15.18 6.09
C VAL A 17 1.28 13.92 6.39
N VAL A 18 2.61 14.03 6.46
CA VAL A 18 3.49 12.88 6.75
C VAL A 18 3.26 12.36 8.17
N SER A 19 3.16 13.25 9.16
CA SER A 19 2.90 12.86 10.56
C SER A 19 1.53 12.22 10.71
N PHE A 20 0.49 12.80 10.09
CA PHE A 20 -0.85 12.22 10.08
C PHE A 20 -0.85 10.83 9.47
N TYR A 21 -0.23 10.66 8.29
CA TYR A 21 -0.14 9.36 7.62
C TYR A 21 0.60 8.32 8.45
N LEU A 22 1.68 8.72 9.13
CA LEU A 22 2.45 7.86 10.03
C LEU A 22 1.58 7.39 11.21
N VAL A 23 0.95 8.32 11.92
CA VAL A 23 0.11 8.03 13.09
C VAL A 23 -1.09 7.16 12.69
N ALA A 24 -1.79 7.50 11.61
CA ALA A 24 -2.92 6.73 11.11
C ALA A 24 -2.53 5.30 10.73
N ALA A 25 -1.40 5.12 10.04
CA ALA A 25 -0.90 3.81 9.66
C ALA A 25 -0.51 2.95 10.88
N LEU A 26 0.09 3.56 11.91
CA LEU A 26 0.43 2.87 13.15
C LEU A 26 -0.83 2.47 13.94
N ALA A 27 -1.77 3.39 14.08
CA ALA A 27 -3.05 3.13 14.73
C ALA A 27 -3.83 1.99 14.02
N MET A 28 -3.80 1.96 12.69
CA MET A 28 -4.42 0.90 11.90
C MET A 28 -3.77 -0.47 12.17
N VAL A 29 -2.44 -0.56 12.23
CA VAL A 29 -1.76 -1.84 12.54
C VAL A 29 -2.12 -2.34 13.93
N VAL A 30 -2.11 -1.45 14.93
CA VAL A 30 -2.45 -1.79 16.32
C VAL A 30 -3.93 -2.21 16.44
N ALA A 31 -4.85 -1.44 15.86
CA ALA A 31 -6.27 -1.76 15.91
C ALA A 31 -6.58 -3.07 15.18
N ASN A 32 -6.01 -3.29 13.98
CA ASN A 32 -6.16 -4.54 13.26
C ASN A 32 -5.64 -5.73 14.08
N LYS A 33 -4.44 -5.62 14.66
CA LYS A 33 -3.86 -6.71 15.48
C LYS A 33 -4.73 -7.01 16.69
N LYS A 34 -5.26 -5.98 17.38
CA LYS A 34 -6.16 -6.17 18.53
C LYS A 34 -7.40 -6.96 18.14
N VAL A 35 -8.07 -6.57 17.05
CA VAL A 35 -9.29 -7.27 16.59
C VAL A 35 -8.96 -8.70 16.14
N LEU A 36 -7.87 -8.89 15.38
CA LEU A 36 -7.50 -10.20 14.87
C LEU A 36 -7.01 -11.17 15.95
N ASN A 37 -6.57 -10.69 17.09
CA ASN A 37 -6.26 -11.52 18.25
C ASN A 37 -7.51 -12.02 18.97
N GLU A 38 -8.61 -11.25 18.92
CA GLU A 38 -9.86 -11.55 19.66
C GLU A 38 -10.93 -12.22 18.78
N THR A 39 -10.74 -12.23 17.47
CA THR A 39 -11.74 -12.73 16.52
C THR A 39 -11.15 -13.70 15.50
N THR A 40 -11.98 -14.62 15.02
CA THR A 40 -11.58 -15.65 14.03
C THR A 40 -12.08 -15.32 12.62
N THR A 41 -12.48 -14.07 12.36
CA THR A 41 -13.13 -13.64 11.11
C THR A 41 -12.38 -12.51 10.41
N PRO A 42 -11.13 -12.76 9.92
CA PRO A 42 -10.29 -11.71 9.36
C PRO A 42 -10.84 -11.08 8.07
N LEU A 43 -11.55 -11.85 7.23
CA LEU A 43 -12.13 -11.33 5.98
C LEU A 43 -13.40 -10.54 6.21
N PHE A 44 -14.27 -10.98 7.13
CA PHE A 44 -15.44 -10.22 7.54
C PHE A 44 -15.03 -8.89 8.20
N PHE A 45 -13.98 -8.90 9.01
CA PHE A 45 -13.40 -7.68 9.56
C PHE A 45 -12.92 -6.73 8.46
N LEU A 46 -12.19 -7.24 7.46
CA LEU A 46 -11.76 -6.46 6.29
C LEU A 46 -12.96 -5.90 5.52
N PHE A 47 -14.02 -6.71 5.32
CA PHE A 47 -15.25 -6.24 4.69
C PHE A 47 -15.86 -5.07 5.45
N CYS A 48 -15.99 -5.16 6.78
CA CYS A 48 -16.53 -4.08 7.60
C CYS A 48 -15.71 -2.78 7.48
N GLN A 49 -14.38 -2.87 7.45
CA GLN A 49 -13.50 -1.71 7.25
C GLN A 49 -13.77 -1.02 5.90
N LEU A 50 -13.81 -1.79 4.81
CA LEU A 50 -14.05 -1.26 3.47
C LEU A 50 -15.47 -0.71 3.34
N PHE A 51 -16.45 -1.38 3.95
CA PHE A 51 -17.84 -0.93 3.94
C PHE A 51 -18.01 0.41 4.68
N ILE A 52 -17.37 0.59 5.83
CA ILE A 52 -17.34 1.87 6.54
C ILE A 52 -16.68 2.94 5.70
N ALA A 53 -15.56 2.64 5.04
CA ALA A 53 -14.90 3.59 4.14
C ALA A 53 -15.83 3.99 2.98
N VAL A 54 -16.58 3.05 2.39
CA VAL A 54 -17.58 3.32 1.33
C VAL A 54 -18.66 4.26 1.84
N ILE A 55 -19.22 4.02 3.04
CA ILE A 55 -20.22 4.90 3.65
C ILE A 55 -19.66 6.32 3.82
N LEU A 56 -18.40 6.44 4.28
CA LEU A 56 -17.76 7.74 4.48
C LEU A 56 -17.50 8.45 3.14
N PHE A 57 -17.15 7.73 2.07
CA PHE A 57 -17.05 8.32 0.73
C PHE A 57 -18.40 8.85 0.27
N LEU A 58 -19.48 8.08 0.40
CA LEU A 58 -20.83 8.49 0.03
C LEU A 58 -21.32 9.69 0.86
N ALA A 59 -21.10 9.67 2.17
CA ALA A 59 -21.44 10.78 3.04
C ALA A 59 -20.65 12.05 2.68
N SER A 60 -19.36 11.92 2.40
CA SER A 60 -18.52 13.05 1.99
C SER A 60 -18.93 13.61 0.63
N ASP A 61 -19.37 12.77 -0.31
CA ASP A 61 -19.91 13.22 -1.58
C ASP A 61 -21.26 13.93 -1.42
N ALA A 62 -22.17 13.39 -0.60
CA ALA A 62 -23.46 13.99 -0.30
C ALA A 62 -23.30 15.38 0.36
N LEU A 63 -22.33 15.53 1.25
CA LEU A 63 -21.97 16.78 1.92
C LEU A 63 -21.12 17.71 1.05
N ARG A 64 -20.79 17.34 -0.19
CA ARG A 64 -19.95 18.09 -1.13
C ARG A 64 -18.55 18.43 -0.58
N LEU A 65 -17.98 17.56 0.23
CA LEU A 65 -16.64 17.72 0.81
C LEU A 65 -15.53 17.22 -0.12
N LEU A 66 -15.87 16.41 -1.14
CA LEU A 66 -14.92 15.90 -2.11
C LEU A 66 -14.68 16.90 -3.25
N PRO A 67 -13.45 16.96 -3.81
CA PRO A 67 -13.14 17.85 -4.93
C PRO A 67 -13.92 17.51 -6.21
N ASP A 68 -14.15 16.22 -6.46
CA ASP A 68 -14.89 15.71 -7.60
C ASP A 68 -16.05 14.85 -7.13
N ARG A 69 -17.16 14.84 -7.90
CA ARG A 69 -18.31 13.99 -7.62
C ARG A 69 -17.98 12.53 -7.85
N LEU A 70 -18.46 11.69 -6.96
CA LEU A 70 -18.36 10.25 -7.15
C LEU A 70 -19.27 9.81 -8.30
N THR A 71 -18.70 9.07 -9.22
CA THR A 71 -19.42 8.49 -10.35
C THR A 71 -19.38 6.97 -10.26
N PHE A 72 -20.34 6.31 -10.87
CA PHE A 72 -20.38 4.87 -10.99
C PHE A 72 -20.61 4.50 -12.46
N ASP A 73 -19.61 3.87 -13.08
CA ASP A 73 -19.64 3.40 -14.45
C ASP A 73 -19.19 1.94 -14.51
N ILE A 74 -19.99 1.12 -15.18
CA ILE A 74 -19.75 -0.33 -15.29
C ILE A 74 -18.52 -0.63 -16.15
N ASN A 75 -18.22 0.20 -17.15
CA ASN A 75 -17.03 0.00 -17.98
C ASN A 75 -15.76 0.26 -17.17
N THR A 76 -15.76 1.30 -16.36
CA THR A 76 -14.70 1.59 -15.39
C THR A 76 -14.55 0.43 -14.40
N CYS A 77 -15.65 -0.12 -13.88
CA CYS A 77 -15.59 -1.31 -13.01
C CYS A 77 -14.90 -2.49 -13.69
N LYS A 78 -15.24 -2.80 -14.95
CA LYS A 78 -14.60 -3.88 -15.71
C LYS A 78 -13.11 -3.63 -15.92
N GLY A 79 -12.72 -2.40 -16.22
CA GLY A 79 -11.31 -2.01 -16.39
C GLY A 79 -10.47 -2.14 -15.09
N LEU A 80 -11.12 -2.03 -13.92
CA LEU A 80 -10.47 -2.12 -12.61
C LEU A 80 -10.45 -3.53 -12.02
N VAL A 81 -11.10 -4.54 -12.62
CA VAL A 81 -11.15 -5.92 -12.11
C VAL A 81 -9.77 -6.48 -11.76
N PRO A 82 -8.72 -6.38 -12.60
CA PRO A 82 -7.42 -6.94 -12.26
C PRO A 82 -6.81 -6.29 -11.00
N MET A 83 -6.95 -4.96 -10.86
CA MET A 83 -6.46 -4.22 -9.72
C MET A 83 -7.23 -4.57 -8.43
N VAL A 84 -8.57 -4.62 -8.51
CA VAL A 84 -9.44 -4.97 -7.38
C VAL A 84 -9.18 -6.39 -6.91
N SER A 85 -9.02 -7.35 -7.82
CA SER A 85 -8.68 -8.74 -7.48
C SER A 85 -7.37 -8.84 -6.72
N LEU A 86 -6.32 -8.16 -7.20
CA LEU A 86 -5.03 -8.11 -6.50
C LEU A 86 -5.14 -7.40 -5.15
N ASN A 87 -5.94 -6.33 -5.05
CA ASN A 87 -6.17 -5.62 -3.80
C ASN A 87 -6.83 -6.52 -2.75
N VAL A 88 -7.93 -7.20 -3.13
CA VAL A 88 -8.66 -8.10 -2.23
C VAL A 88 -7.79 -9.25 -1.76
N VAL A 89 -7.09 -9.93 -2.69
CA VAL A 89 -6.18 -11.03 -2.33
C VAL A 89 -5.03 -10.54 -1.45
N GLY A 90 -4.41 -9.41 -1.79
CA GLY A 90 -3.30 -8.85 -1.03
C GLY A 90 -3.69 -8.44 0.39
N LEU A 91 -4.83 -7.76 0.56
CA LEU A 91 -5.35 -7.37 1.87
C LEU A 91 -5.80 -8.59 2.70
N SER A 92 -6.44 -9.57 2.08
CA SER A 92 -6.85 -10.81 2.74
C SER A 92 -5.64 -11.57 3.30
N LEU A 93 -4.62 -11.80 2.45
CA LEU A 93 -3.37 -12.44 2.87
C LEU A 93 -2.65 -11.62 3.95
N SER A 94 -2.69 -10.29 3.87
CA SER A 94 -2.12 -9.39 4.86
C SER A 94 -2.79 -9.52 6.23
N ASN A 95 -4.12 -9.61 6.26
CA ASN A 95 -4.87 -9.83 7.49
C ASN A 95 -4.61 -11.24 8.07
N TYR A 96 -4.56 -12.27 7.23
CA TYR A 96 -4.16 -13.62 7.69
C TYR A 96 -2.72 -13.64 8.22
N THR A 97 -1.80 -12.93 7.58
CA THR A 97 -0.44 -12.78 8.13
C THR A 97 -0.48 -12.20 9.53
N LEU A 98 -1.16 -11.06 9.69
CA LEU A 98 -1.22 -10.35 10.98
C LEU A 98 -1.98 -11.16 12.06
N ALA A 99 -2.90 -12.04 11.67
CA ALA A 99 -3.56 -12.97 12.57
C ALA A 99 -2.60 -14.07 13.11
N HIS A 100 -1.62 -14.52 12.30
CA HIS A 100 -0.75 -15.67 12.61
C HIS A 100 0.64 -15.30 13.08
N VAL A 101 1.06 -14.03 12.98
CA VAL A 101 2.38 -13.57 13.43
C VAL A 101 2.26 -12.31 14.27
N ASP A 102 3.33 -12.00 15.01
CA ASP A 102 3.45 -10.76 15.78
C ASP A 102 3.46 -9.53 14.86
N ALA A 103 3.02 -8.39 15.37
CA ALA A 103 3.03 -7.14 14.62
C ALA A 103 4.45 -6.73 14.18
N SER A 104 5.46 -7.06 14.99
CA SER A 104 6.88 -6.84 14.67
C SER A 104 7.35 -7.72 13.50
N PHE A 105 6.98 -9.01 13.46
CA PHE A 105 7.31 -9.90 12.36
C PHE A 105 6.54 -9.56 11.07
N TYR A 106 5.31 -9.11 11.20
CA TYR A 106 4.54 -8.60 10.07
C TYR A 106 5.29 -7.50 9.29
N GLN A 107 6.02 -6.60 9.99
CA GLN A 107 6.85 -5.59 9.34
C GLN A 107 8.05 -6.20 8.60
N VAL A 108 8.65 -7.26 9.16
CA VAL A 108 9.74 -8.02 8.50
C VAL A 108 9.23 -8.63 7.19
N ALA A 109 8.07 -9.29 7.21
CA ALA A 109 7.46 -9.86 6.01
C ALA A 109 7.13 -8.80 4.95
N ARG A 110 6.62 -7.62 5.36
CA ARG A 110 6.36 -6.50 4.45
C ARG A 110 7.61 -5.91 3.81
N GLY A 111 8.79 -6.10 4.40
CA GLY A 111 10.05 -5.70 3.79
C GLY A 111 10.25 -6.30 2.39
N LEU A 112 9.75 -7.53 2.16
CA LEU A 112 9.84 -8.22 0.87
C LEU A 112 9.06 -7.54 -0.27
N VAL A 113 8.14 -6.62 0.02
CA VAL A 113 7.42 -5.86 -1.02
C VAL A 113 8.41 -5.14 -1.94
N LEU A 114 9.51 -4.60 -1.39
CA LEU A 114 10.50 -3.86 -2.16
C LEU A 114 11.22 -4.73 -3.22
N PRO A 115 11.89 -5.85 -2.87
CA PRO A 115 12.52 -6.71 -3.87
C PRO A 115 11.52 -7.30 -4.86
N PHE A 116 10.32 -7.70 -4.40
CA PHE A 116 9.28 -8.18 -5.31
C PHE A 116 8.78 -7.10 -6.27
N THR A 117 8.69 -5.83 -5.84
CA THR A 117 8.32 -4.72 -6.73
C THR A 117 9.38 -4.50 -7.81
N VAL A 118 10.67 -4.62 -7.49
CA VAL A 118 11.75 -4.52 -8.48
C VAL A 118 11.65 -5.65 -9.50
N VAL A 119 11.40 -6.90 -9.05
CA VAL A 119 11.19 -8.04 -9.94
C VAL A 119 9.93 -7.85 -10.79
N ALA A 120 8.82 -7.43 -10.20
CA ALA A 120 7.58 -7.15 -10.94
C ALA A 120 7.78 -6.04 -11.99
N THR A 121 8.54 -5.00 -11.66
CA THR A 121 8.86 -3.92 -12.60
C THR A 121 9.73 -4.41 -13.75
N LEU A 122 10.69 -5.30 -13.49
CA LEU A 122 11.48 -5.94 -14.53
C LEU A 122 10.61 -6.78 -15.47
N VAL A 123 9.71 -7.60 -14.92
CA VAL A 123 8.88 -8.54 -15.70
C VAL A 123 7.78 -7.81 -16.48
N PHE A 124 7.08 -6.87 -15.87
CA PHE A 124 5.89 -6.23 -16.48
C PHE A 124 6.19 -4.93 -17.24
N LEU A 125 7.26 -4.22 -16.87
CA LEU A 125 7.65 -2.95 -17.50
C LEU A 125 8.99 -3.04 -18.25
N HIS A 126 9.64 -4.23 -18.27
CA HIS A 126 10.93 -4.46 -18.91
C HIS A 126 12.04 -3.45 -18.49
N SER A 127 11.89 -2.87 -17.28
CA SER A 127 12.86 -1.91 -16.75
C SER A 127 13.96 -2.67 -16.00
N THR A 128 15.17 -2.69 -16.56
CA THR A 128 16.32 -3.37 -15.96
C THR A 128 16.85 -2.60 -14.76
N PRO A 129 16.89 -3.22 -13.57
CA PRO A 129 17.45 -2.57 -12.38
C PRO A 129 18.97 -2.47 -12.48
N SER A 130 19.55 -1.40 -11.93
CA SER A 130 21.01 -1.29 -11.80
C SER A 130 21.54 -2.32 -10.78
N VAL A 131 22.83 -2.63 -10.88
CA VAL A 131 23.52 -3.53 -9.94
C VAL A 131 23.35 -3.04 -8.48
N ARG A 132 23.36 -1.72 -8.27
CA ARG A 132 23.16 -1.11 -6.94
C ARG A 132 21.76 -1.39 -6.39
N ILE A 133 20.73 -1.37 -7.24
CA ILE A 133 19.35 -1.72 -6.86
C ILE A 133 19.27 -3.20 -6.51
N ILE A 134 19.93 -4.08 -7.28
CA ILE A 134 19.97 -5.52 -7.00
C ILE A 134 20.63 -5.77 -5.63
N LEU A 135 21.73 -5.09 -5.33
CA LEU A 135 22.41 -5.20 -4.03
C LEU A 135 21.51 -4.75 -2.88
N ALA A 136 20.77 -3.65 -3.04
CA ALA A 136 19.79 -3.18 -2.05
C ALA A 136 18.68 -4.22 -1.80
N CYS A 137 18.15 -4.82 -2.87
CA CYS A 137 17.13 -5.87 -2.78
C CYS A 137 17.67 -7.13 -2.10
N SER A 138 18.91 -7.54 -2.41
CA SER A 138 19.57 -8.68 -1.77
C SER A 138 19.75 -8.46 -0.27
N LEU A 139 20.10 -7.23 0.14
CA LEU A 139 20.24 -6.87 1.55
C LEU A 139 18.90 -6.96 2.29
N VAL A 140 17.81 -6.45 1.70
CA VAL A 140 16.46 -6.56 2.26
C VAL A 140 16.02 -8.01 2.38
N THR A 141 16.29 -8.82 1.36
CA THR A 141 15.95 -10.26 1.36
C THR A 141 16.76 -11.02 2.42
N ALA A 142 18.05 -10.70 2.58
CA ALA A 142 18.88 -11.27 3.65
C ALA A 142 18.31 -10.90 5.03
N GLY A 143 17.88 -9.65 5.23
CA GLY A 143 17.21 -9.23 6.48
C GLY A 143 15.95 -10.03 6.79
N PHE A 144 15.13 -10.34 5.79
CA PHE A 144 13.99 -11.23 5.96
C PHE A 144 14.40 -12.63 6.43
N PHE A 145 15.39 -13.24 5.80
CA PHE A 145 15.89 -14.56 6.21
C PHE A 145 16.46 -14.56 7.63
N VAL A 146 17.16 -13.50 8.03
CA VAL A 146 17.62 -13.32 9.41
C VAL A 146 16.44 -13.34 10.38
N GLY A 147 15.32 -12.64 10.05
CA GLY A 147 14.11 -12.63 10.87
C GLY A 147 13.36 -13.96 10.92
N VAL A 148 13.46 -14.80 9.89
CA VAL A 148 12.80 -16.12 9.86
C VAL A 148 13.63 -17.18 10.58
N PHE A 149 14.96 -17.22 10.36
CA PHE A 149 15.79 -18.33 10.76
C PHE A 149 16.69 -18.04 11.98
N LEU A 150 17.06 -16.80 12.22
CA LEU A 150 17.94 -16.40 13.32
C LEU A 150 17.19 -15.68 14.46
N ASP A 151 15.87 -15.61 14.37
CA ASP A 151 15.04 -15.13 15.49
C ASP A 151 14.97 -16.22 16.57
N GLY A 152 15.19 -15.84 17.83
CA GLY A 152 15.07 -16.76 18.96
C GLY A 152 13.64 -17.27 19.20
N VAL A 153 12.64 -16.58 18.65
CA VAL A 153 11.23 -16.99 18.64
C VAL A 153 10.84 -17.32 17.19
N ARG A 154 10.61 -18.61 16.93
CA ARG A 154 10.22 -19.05 15.57
C ARG A 154 8.83 -18.54 15.20
N PRO A 155 8.69 -17.77 14.11
CA PRO A 155 7.37 -17.36 13.65
C PRO A 155 6.57 -18.56 13.13
N SER A 156 5.25 -18.44 13.12
CA SER A 156 4.38 -19.44 12.48
C SER A 156 4.73 -19.55 10.98
N MET A 157 5.07 -20.75 10.50
CA MET A 157 5.38 -20.98 9.08
C MET A 157 4.18 -20.68 8.18
N VAL A 158 2.96 -20.89 8.66
CA VAL A 158 1.72 -20.49 7.96
C VAL A 158 1.66 -18.97 7.81
N GLY A 159 1.95 -18.25 8.89
CA GLY A 159 2.01 -16.80 8.85
C GLY A 159 3.13 -16.24 7.97
N VAL A 160 4.30 -16.91 7.95
CA VAL A 160 5.41 -16.59 7.03
C VAL A 160 4.96 -16.77 5.58
N ALA A 161 4.31 -17.88 5.25
CA ALA A 161 3.81 -18.14 3.89
C ALA A 161 2.80 -17.09 3.44
N PHE A 162 1.83 -16.73 4.29
CA PHE A 162 0.89 -15.65 4.02
C PHE A 162 1.61 -14.30 3.85
N GLY A 163 2.62 -14.01 4.66
CA GLY A 163 3.40 -12.77 4.58
C GLY A 163 4.18 -12.64 3.28
N VAL A 164 4.83 -13.70 2.82
CA VAL A 164 5.53 -13.75 1.53
C VAL A 164 4.54 -13.57 0.38
N ALA A 165 3.44 -14.34 0.39
CA ALA A 165 2.40 -14.25 -0.64
C ALA A 165 1.75 -12.86 -0.68
N SER A 166 1.41 -12.29 0.48
CA SER A 166 0.89 -10.93 0.60
C SER A 166 1.84 -9.88 0.01
N SER A 167 3.13 -10.01 0.31
CA SER A 167 4.16 -9.09 -0.19
C SER A 167 4.34 -9.19 -1.70
N LEU A 168 4.28 -10.39 -2.27
CA LEU A 168 4.32 -10.61 -3.72
C LEU A 168 3.10 -9.98 -4.41
N ILE A 169 1.89 -10.26 -3.92
CA ILE A 169 0.66 -9.69 -4.47
C ILE A 169 0.65 -8.17 -4.35
N THR A 170 1.08 -7.61 -3.21
CA THR A 170 1.20 -6.17 -3.02
C THR A 170 2.18 -5.53 -4.01
N ALA A 171 3.27 -6.20 -4.30
CA ALA A 171 4.25 -5.74 -5.29
C ALA A 171 3.65 -5.70 -6.72
N ILE A 172 2.97 -6.76 -7.14
CA ILE A 172 2.26 -6.81 -8.43
C ILE A 172 1.17 -5.73 -8.48
N HIS A 173 0.38 -5.60 -7.41
CA HIS A 173 -0.66 -4.58 -7.29
C HIS A 173 -0.10 -3.17 -7.47
N SER A 174 1.07 -2.86 -6.89
CA SER A 174 1.71 -1.55 -7.02
C SER A 174 2.07 -1.18 -8.47
N VAL A 175 2.40 -2.17 -9.29
CA VAL A 175 2.66 -1.99 -10.74
C VAL A 175 1.34 -1.78 -11.50
N VAL A 176 0.31 -2.56 -11.16
CA VAL A 176 -1.01 -2.48 -11.82
C VAL A 176 -1.73 -1.19 -11.50
N ILE A 177 -1.57 -0.62 -10.29
CA ILE A 177 -2.14 0.69 -9.91
C ILE A 177 -1.84 1.78 -10.94
N LYS A 178 -0.61 1.84 -11.48
CA LYS A 178 -0.23 2.85 -12.47
C LYS A 178 -1.07 2.75 -13.74
N LYS A 179 -1.35 1.54 -14.20
CA LYS A 179 -2.22 1.29 -15.37
C LYS A 179 -3.68 1.60 -15.04
N SER A 180 -4.13 1.22 -13.85
CA SER A 180 -5.50 1.44 -13.39
C SER A 180 -5.83 2.91 -13.18
N LEU A 181 -4.84 3.75 -12.88
CA LEU A 181 -5.04 5.19 -12.76
C LEU A 181 -5.48 5.82 -14.09
N ALA A 182 -5.02 5.29 -15.23
CA ALA A 182 -5.46 5.74 -16.55
C ALA A 182 -6.95 5.43 -16.81
N VAL A 183 -7.49 4.32 -16.27
CA VAL A 183 -8.90 3.94 -16.41
C VAL A 183 -9.84 4.96 -15.77
N VAL A 184 -9.38 5.63 -14.70
CA VAL A 184 -10.14 6.68 -13.98
C VAL A 184 -9.65 8.10 -14.32
N ASN A 185 -9.10 8.31 -15.52
CA ASN A 185 -8.61 9.60 -16.01
C ASN A 185 -7.60 10.29 -15.06
N GLY A 186 -6.76 9.50 -14.39
CA GLY A 186 -5.75 10.01 -13.46
C GLY A 186 -6.29 10.44 -12.09
N SER A 187 -7.58 10.26 -11.81
CA SER A 187 -8.16 10.62 -10.52
C SER A 187 -7.90 9.54 -9.47
N ALA A 188 -6.98 9.82 -8.56
CA ALA A 188 -6.70 8.91 -7.44
C ALA A 188 -7.89 8.81 -6.47
N LEU A 189 -8.73 9.87 -6.36
CA LEU A 189 -9.97 9.85 -5.58
C LEU A 189 -10.92 8.79 -6.14
N MET A 190 -11.19 8.83 -7.45
CA MET A 190 -12.05 7.87 -8.12
C MET A 190 -11.48 6.45 -8.02
N LEU A 191 -10.16 6.30 -8.17
CA LEU A 191 -9.50 5.01 -7.99
C LEU A 191 -9.72 4.45 -6.58
N SER A 192 -9.55 5.28 -5.54
CA SER A 192 -9.80 4.88 -4.15
C SER A 192 -11.27 4.52 -3.91
N TRP A 193 -12.20 5.31 -4.44
CA TRP A 193 -13.64 5.03 -4.38
C TRP A 193 -13.98 3.66 -4.96
N TYR A 194 -13.64 3.44 -6.23
CA TYR A 194 -13.90 2.16 -6.89
C TYR A 194 -13.21 0.99 -6.21
N THR A 195 -11.98 1.17 -5.74
CA THR A 195 -11.23 0.12 -5.05
C THR A 195 -11.93 -0.32 -3.77
N ASN A 196 -12.36 0.63 -2.91
CA ASN A 196 -13.07 0.30 -1.68
C ASN A 196 -14.42 -0.36 -1.97
N LEU A 197 -15.21 0.23 -2.88
CA LEU A 197 -16.53 -0.27 -3.25
C LEU A 197 -16.48 -1.68 -3.83
N LEU A 198 -15.68 -1.88 -4.88
CA LEU A 198 -15.60 -3.17 -5.56
C LEU A 198 -14.95 -4.23 -4.67
N SER A 199 -13.94 -3.87 -3.88
CA SER A 199 -13.34 -4.82 -2.92
C SER A 199 -14.33 -5.25 -1.85
N ALA A 200 -15.17 -4.36 -1.33
CA ALA A 200 -16.21 -4.72 -0.38
C ALA A 200 -17.22 -5.70 -1.01
N ILE A 201 -17.66 -5.45 -2.24
CA ILE A 201 -18.58 -6.35 -2.96
C ILE A 201 -17.97 -7.73 -3.19
N VAL A 202 -16.71 -7.77 -3.67
CA VAL A 202 -16.01 -9.03 -3.97
C VAL A 202 -15.72 -9.84 -2.72
N LEU A 203 -15.50 -9.20 -1.57
CA LEU A 203 -15.26 -9.91 -0.30
C LEU A 203 -16.48 -10.67 0.21
N ILE A 204 -17.71 -10.26 -0.13
CA ILE A 204 -18.94 -10.93 0.36
C ILE A 204 -18.94 -12.42 0.00
N PRO A 205 -18.84 -12.85 -1.27
CA PRO A 205 -18.81 -14.27 -1.57
C PRO A 205 -17.54 -14.94 -1.01
N ILE A 206 -16.41 -14.24 -0.89
CA ILE A 206 -15.16 -14.83 -0.45
C ILE A 206 -15.22 -15.24 1.02
N PHE A 207 -15.67 -14.38 1.96
CA PHE A 207 -15.73 -14.77 3.37
C PHE A 207 -16.79 -15.85 3.64
N ILE A 208 -17.85 -15.92 2.80
CA ILE A 208 -18.83 -17.00 2.86
C ILE A 208 -18.19 -18.33 2.41
N LEU A 209 -17.48 -18.34 1.27
CA LEU A 209 -16.82 -19.53 0.72
C LEU A 209 -15.67 -20.05 1.59
N VAL A 210 -14.93 -19.15 2.22
CA VAL A 210 -13.85 -19.50 3.17
C VAL A 210 -14.40 -20.08 4.47
N GLY A 211 -15.70 -19.92 4.73
CA GLY A 211 -16.37 -20.51 5.91
C GLY A 211 -16.27 -19.65 7.16
N GLU A 212 -16.21 -18.33 7.06
CA GLU A 212 -16.21 -17.43 8.22
C GLU A 212 -17.61 -17.25 8.84
N VAL A 213 -18.69 -17.68 8.16
CA VAL A 213 -20.08 -17.49 8.62
C VAL A 213 -20.32 -18.04 10.04
N PRO A 214 -19.88 -19.24 10.43
CA PRO A 214 -20.04 -19.72 11.80
C PRO A 214 -19.33 -18.83 12.84
N GLY A 215 -18.13 -18.33 12.50
CA GLY A 215 -17.41 -17.38 13.34
C GLY A 215 -18.13 -16.04 13.50
N ILE A 216 -18.74 -15.54 12.41
CA ILE A 216 -19.58 -14.33 12.43
C ILE A 216 -20.80 -14.53 13.31
N MET A 217 -21.51 -15.65 13.17
CA MET A 217 -22.68 -15.96 14.02
C MET A 217 -22.28 -16.07 15.49
N LYS A 218 -21.17 -16.73 15.78
CA LYS A 218 -20.63 -16.82 17.13
C LYS A 218 -20.28 -15.44 17.69
N LEU A 219 -19.70 -14.54 16.87
CA LEU A 219 -19.39 -13.17 17.27
C LEU A 219 -20.63 -12.33 17.58
N LEU A 220 -21.72 -12.50 16.80
CA LEU A 220 -22.94 -11.70 16.93
C LEU A 220 -23.90 -12.23 18.01
N VAL A 221 -23.99 -13.53 18.18
CA VAL A 221 -25.00 -14.18 19.05
C VAL A 221 -24.38 -14.81 20.30
N GLY A 222 -23.04 -15.01 20.29
CA GLY A 222 -22.33 -15.69 21.37
C GLY A 222 -22.37 -14.89 22.68
N GLU A 223 -22.76 -15.56 23.78
CA GLU A 223 -22.53 -15.10 25.14
C GLU A 223 -21.02 -15.22 25.44
N PHE A 224 -20.27 -14.19 25.12
CA PHE A 224 -18.87 -14.11 25.53
C PHE A 224 -18.81 -13.54 26.95
N THR A 225 -18.32 -14.35 27.89
CA THR A 225 -17.84 -13.84 29.17
C THR A 225 -16.72 -12.84 28.89
N ALA A 226 -16.96 -11.59 29.26
CA ALA A 226 -16.02 -10.51 29.09
C ALA A 226 -14.70 -10.86 29.79
N VAL A 227 -13.62 -10.95 29.04
CA VAL A 227 -12.27 -10.92 29.58
C VAL A 227 -11.93 -9.45 29.75
N ASP A 228 -11.58 -9.01 30.94
CA ASP A 228 -11.31 -7.60 31.29
C ASP A 228 -12.47 -6.60 31.03
N GLY A 229 -13.73 -7.04 31.09
CA GLY A 229 -14.90 -6.16 31.00
C GLY A 229 -15.28 -5.70 29.58
N THR A 230 -14.54 -6.09 28.53
CA THR A 230 -14.87 -5.79 27.12
C THR A 230 -15.22 -7.06 26.35
N SER A 231 -16.36 -7.06 25.64
CA SER A 231 -16.74 -8.22 24.82
C SER A 231 -15.97 -8.22 23.48
N PRO A 232 -15.69 -9.41 22.89
CA PRO A 232 -15.09 -9.51 21.56
C PRO A 232 -15.89 -8.76 20.49
N LEU A 233 -17.22 -8.71 20.60
CA LEU A 233 -18.05 -7.93 19.71
C LEU A 233 -17.78 -6.42 19.82
N GLN A 234 -17.60 -5.88 21.02
CA GLN A 234 -17.25 -4.47 21.22
C GLN A 234 -15.89 -4.15 20.61
N ILE A 235 -14.90 -5.02 20.83
CA ILE A 235 -13.55 -4.87 20.22
C ILE A 235 -13.65 -4.89 18.70
N PHE A 236 -14.45 -5.81 18.15
CA PHE A 236 -14.68 -5.90 16.70
C PHE A 236 -15.36 -4.65 16.14
N LEU A 237 -16.43 -4.17 16.76
CA LEU A 237 -17.18 -3.00 16.28
C LEU A 237 -16.34 -1.72 16.34
N TRP A 238 -15.70 -1.46 17.49
CA TRP A 238 -14.83 -0.30 17.63
C TRP A 238 -13.60 -0.39 16.73
N GLY A 239 -12.99 -1.57 16.64
CA GLY A 239 -11.85 -1.80 15.74
C GLY A 239 -12.23 -1.58 14.28
N SER A 240 -13.36 -2.10 13.83
CA SER A 240 -13.87 -1.89 12.46
C SER A 240 -14.17 -0.42 12.17
N LEU A 241 -14.80 0.28 13.13
CA LEU A 241 -15.10 1.71 13.00
C LEU A 241 -13.82 2.54 12.89
N ILE A 242 -12.90 2.35 13.83
CA ILE A 242 -11.63 3.11 13.85
C ILE A 242 -10.83 2.84 12.57
N THR A 243 -10.67 1.57 12.19
CA THR A 243 -9.85 1.22 11.02
C THR A 243 -10.52 1.57 9.70
N GLY A 244 -11.84 1.52 9.61
CA GLY A 244 -12.60 2.00 8.46
C GLY A 244 -12.48 3.52 8.28
N CYS A 245 -12.61 4.29 9.36
CA CYS A 245 -12.38 5.74 9.35
C CYS A 245 -10.94 6.08 8.98
N LEU A 246 -9.96 5.40 9.58
CA LEU A 246 -8.55 5.59 9.24
C LEU A 246 -8.26 5.23 7.78
N GLY A 247 -8.83 4.16 7.25
CA GLY A 247 -8.69 3.75 5.85
C GLY A 247 -9.21 4.82 4.89
N PHE A 248 -10.39 5.39 5.17
CA PHE A 248 -10.94 6.51 4.41
C PHE A 248 -10.03 7.75 4.47
N LEU A 249 -9.61 8.16 5.66
CA LEU A 249 -8.73 9.31 5.85
C LEU A 249 -7.36 9.11 5.19
N MET A 250 -6.79 7.91 5.26
CA MET A 250 -5.54 7.57 4.58
C MET A 250 -5.69 7.61 3.05
N SER A 251 -6.84 7.21 2.51
CA SER A 251 -7.12 7.34 1.08
C SER A 251 -7.08 8.80 0.63
N ILE A 252 -7.66 9.71 1.40
CA ILE A 252 -7.61 11.16 1.14
C ILE A 252 -6.19 11.72 1.35
N ALA A 253 -5.52 11.33 2.44
CA ALA A 253 -4.16 11.78 2.73
C ALA A 253 -3.14 11.32 1.68
N SER A 254 -3.32 10.15 1.07
CA SER A 254 -2.47 9.67 -0.02
C SER A 254 -2.56 10.56 -1.26
N LEU A 255 -3.75 11.10 -1.56
CA LEU A 255 -3.95 12.08 -2.63
C LEU A 255 -3.16 13.38 -2.40
N LEU A 256 -3.21 13.87 -1.16
CA LEU A 256 -2.45 15.06 -0.76
C LEU A 256 -0.95 14.77 -0.76
N SER A 257 -0.54 13.60 -0.27
CA SER A 257 0.87 13.19 -0.19
C SER A 257 1.54 13.12 -1.56
N ILE A 258 0.87 12.58 -2.58
CA ILE A 258 1.42 12.52 -3.95
C ILE A 258 1.76 13.90 -4.50
N LYS A 259 0.96 14.93 -4.13
CA LYS A 259 1.18 16.32 -4.57
C LYS A 259 2.23 17.08 -3.77
N VAL A 260 2.53 16.63 -2.54
CA VAL A 260 3.24 17.45 -1.54
C VAL A 260 4.57 16.83 -1.10
N THR A 261 4.76 15.50 -1.23
CA THR A 261 5.95 14.82 -0.70
C THR A 261 6.91 14.35 -1.78
N SER A 262 8.22 14.44 -1.47
CA SER A 262 9.24 13.81 -2.31
C SER A 262 9.30 12.29 -2.04
N PRO A 263 9.76 11.48 -3.01
CA PRO A 263 9.96 10.05 -2.83
C PRO A 263 10.83 9.70 -1.60
N ILE A 264 11.83 10.52 -1.30
CA ILE A 264 12.72 10.34 -0.14
C ILE A 264 11.93 10.49 1.16
N THR A 265 11.12 11.54 1.28
CA THR A 265 10.30 11.80 2.48
C THR A 265 9.34 10.62 2.74
N HIS A 266 8.70 10.10 1.69
CA HIS A 266 7.81 8.95 1.79
C HIS A 266 8.53 7.68 2.27
N MET A 267 9.77 7.46 1.81
CA MET A 267 10.55 6.28 2.19
C MET A 267 11.07 6.37 3.64
N ILE A 268 11.55 7.54 4.06
CA ILE A 268 11.95 7.78 5.46
C ILE A 268 10.74 7.55 6.38
N SER A 269 9.57 8.08 6.01
CA SER A 269 8.33 7.86 6.74
C SER A 269 7.95 6.38 6.83
N SER A 270 8.14 5.62 5.76
CA SER A 270 7.89 4.17 5.74
C SER A 270 8.85 3.40 6.65
N ALA A 271 10.13 3.78 6.69
CA ALA A 271 11.13 3.19 7.58
C ALA A 271 10.80 3.48 9.05
N VAL A 272 10.51 4.74 9.39
CA VAL A 272 10.09 5.15 10.74
C VAL A 272 8.83 4.38 11.17
N ARG A 273 7.86 4.23 10.27
CA ARG A 273 6.64 3.44 10.52
C ARG A 273 6.96 1.99 10.86
N GLY A 274 7.89 1.34 10.15
CA GLY A 274 8.28 -0.06 10.41
C GLY A 274 8.85 -0.23 11.82
N VAL A 275 9.77 0.65 12.25
CA VAL A 275 10.35 0.64 13.61
C VAL A 275 9.28 0.93 14.66
N ALA A 276 8.48 1.98 14.45
CA ALA A 276 7.45 2.39 15.41
C ALA A 276 6.37 1.31 15.57
N ALA A 277 5.96 0.64 14.49
CA ALA A 277 5.01 -0.47 14.56
C ALA A 277 5.56 -1.67 15.35
N SER A 278 6.85 -1.97 15.20
CA SER A 278 7.50 -3.04 15.98
C SER A 278 7.59 -2.69 17.46
N MET A 279 7.89 -1.43 17.79
CA MET A 279 7.91 -0.96 19.19
C MET A 279 6.52 -0.94 19.82
N LEU A 280 5.51 -0.51 19.05
CA LEU A 280 4.11 -0.57 19.51
C LEU A 280 3.63 -2.01 19.69
N GLY A 281 4.04 -2.94 18.82
CA GLY A 281 3.77 -4.37 18.98
C GLY A 281 4.29 -4.89 20.33
N LYS A 282 5.53 -4.55 20.68
CA LYS A 282 6.09 -4.88 21.99
C LYS A 282 5.32 -4.25 23.14
N TRP A 283 4.98 -2.99 23.03
CA TRP A 283 4.32 -2.24 24.12
C TRP A 283 2.84 -2.63 24.29
N CYS A 284 2.09 -2.79 23.20
CA CYS A 284 0.65 -3.04 23.25
C CYS A 284 0.29 -4.52 23.36
N PHE A 285 1.10 -5.43 22.77
CA PHE A 285 0.80 -6.85 22.67
C PHE A 285 1.83 -7.76 23.36
N GLY A 286 2.88 -7.17 23.93
CA GLY A 286 3.96 -7.95 24.56
C GLY A 286 4.82 -8.72 23.54
N ASP A 287 4.87 -8.28 22.28
CA ASP A 287 5.71 -8.91 21.24
C ASP A 287 7.16 -9.01 21.74
N ILE A 288 7.77 -10.18 21.58
CA ILE A 288 9.16 -10.40 21.95
C ILE A 288 10.05 -9.92 20.80
N ILE A 289 10.75 -8.80 21.03
CA ILE A 289 11.77 -8.33 20.10
C ILE A 289 13.10 -8.95 20.50
N THR A 290 13.45 -10.05 19.87
CA THR A 290 14.77 -10.70 20.04
C THR A 290 15.87 -9.89 19.34
N SER A 291 17.13 -10.20 19.63
CA SER A 291 18.27 -9.64 18.90
C SER A 291 18.24 -9.99 17.41
N GLY A 292 17.80 -11.20 17.06
CA GLY A 292 17.60 -11.62 15.66
C GLY A 292 16.56 -10.79 14.95
N ARG A 293 15.40 -10.54 15.59
CA ARG A 293 14.33 -9.69 15.03
C ARG A 293 14.77 -8.24 14.88
N ALA A 294 15.45 -7.68 15.89
CA ALA A 294 15.99 -6.32 15.81
C ALA A 294 17.02 -6.18 14.69
N SER A 295 17.92 -7.15 14.53
CA SER A 295 18.92 -7.21 13.46
C SER A 295 18.25 -7.30 12.10
N SER A 296 17.24 -8.15 11.96
CA SER A 296 16.42 -8.29 10.73
C SER A 296 15.81 -6.94 10.31
N ILE A 297 15.12 -6.26 11.23
CA ILE A 297 14.51 -4.94 10.99
C ILE A 297 15.60 -3.93 10.60
N GLY A 298 16.72 -3.91 11.30
CA GLY A 298 17.86 -3.02 10.99
C GLY A 298 18.41 -3.25 9.58
N ILE A 299 18.63 -4.50 9.18
CA ILE A 299 19.12 -4.84 7.84
C ILE A 299 18.12 -4.43 6.75
N ILE A 300 16.82 -4.71 6.96
CA ILE A 300 15.75 -4.31 6.02
C ILE A 300 15.71 -2.79 5.87
N LEU A 301 15.84 -2.04 6.96
CA LEU A 301 15.86 -0.58 6.93
C LEU A 301 17.06 -0.03 6.18
N LEU A 302 18.25 -0.58 6.43
CA LEU A 302 19.47 -0.20 5.72
C LEU A 302 19.35 -0.48 4.21
N GLY A 303 18.86 -1.66 3.83
CA GLY A 303 18.63 -2.03 2.43
C GLY A 303 17.60 -1.11 1.76
N SER A 304 16.52 -0.78 2.45
CA SER A 304 15.47 0.12 1.95
C SER A 304 15.97 1.57 1.81
N ALA A 305 16.75 2.05 2.76
CA ALA A 305 17.38 3.37 2.70
C ALA A 305 18.38 3.46 1.55
N TYR A 306 19.22 2.43 1.38
CA TYR A 306 20.18 2.35 0.29
C TYR A 306 19.47 2.31 -1.08
N TYR A 307 18.41 1.52 -1.23
CA TYR A 307 17.57 1.50 -2.42
C TYR A 307 17.06 2.90 -2.78
N THR A 308 16.54 3.63 -1.79
CA THR A 308 15.98 4.97 -2.00
C THR A 308 17.04 5.96 -2.44
N TRP A 309 18.20 5.91 -1.80
CA TRP A 309 19.31 6.76 -2.16
C TRP A 309 19.79 6.52 -3.60
N VAL A 310 19.96 5.25 -4.00
CA VAL A 310 20.32 4.88 -5.37
C VAL A 310 19.28 5.37 -6.36
N LYS A 311 17.99 5.12 -6.09
CA LYS A 311 16.89 5.52 -6.97
C LYS A 311 16.80 7.04 -7.14
N HIS A 312 17.07 7.78 -6.08
CA HIS A 312 17.16 9.24 -6.14
C HIS A 312 18.33 9.73 -7.00
N GLN A 313 19.52 9.14 -6.85
CA GLN A 313 20.67 9.47 -7.69
C GLN A 313 20.41 9.18 -9.17
N GLU A 314 19.83 8.03 -9.49
CA GLU A 314 19.48 7.67 -10.87
C GLU A 314 18.49 8.66 -11.49
N SER A 315 17.48 9.10 -10.72
CA SER A 315 16.51 10.09 -11.20
C SER A 315 17.12 11.46 -11.45
N GLN A 316 18.08 11.90 -10.61
CA GLN A 316 18.80 13.16 -10.83
C GLN A 316 19.77 13.10 -12.03
N SER A 317 20.43 11.96 -12.23
CA SER A 317 21.34 11.76 -13.36
C SER A 317 20.58 11.74 -14.67
N GLY A 318 19.40 11.12 -14.72
CA GLY A 318 18.51 11.14 -15.88
C GLY A 318 18.00 12.55 -16.23
N ALA A 319 17.67 13.36 -15.22
CA ALA A 319 17.25 14.74 -15.43
C ALA A 319 18.38 15.63 -15.96
N LYS A 320 19.62 15.47 -15.46
CA LYS A 320 20.78 16.23 -15.93
C LYS A 320 21.21 15.86 -17.36
N SER A 321 21.01 14.62 -17.78
CA SER A 321 21.31 14.21 -19.17
C SER A 321 20.29 14.74 -20.19
N SER A 322 19.08 15.09 -19.76
CA SER A 322 18.07 15.74 -20.61
C SER A 322 18.19 17.27 -20.65
N GLU A 323 18.94 17.89 -19.73
CA GLU A 323 19.20 19.34 -19.68
C GLU A 323 20.55 19.76 -20.26
N ALA A 324 21.39 18.82 -20.71
CA ALA A 324 22.64 19.18 -21.34
C ALA A 324 22.38 19.93 -22.67
N PRO A 325 22.91 21.17 -22.86
CA PRO A 325 22.72 21.92 -24.11
C PRO A 325 23.28 21.11 -25.28
N GLN A 326 22.49 20.89 -26.31
CA GLN A 326 22.98 20.39 -27.60
C GLN A 326 24.00 21.36 -28.15
N ALA A 327 25.28 21.17 -27.79
CA ALA A 327 26.38 21.75 -28.56
C ALA A 327 26.38 21.09 -29.93
N SER A 328 26.17 21.92 -30.93
CA SER A 328 26.15 21.61 -32.35
C SER A 328 27.14 20.55 -32.76
N SER A 329 26.65 19.39 -33.20
CA SER A 329 27.30 18.63 -34.25
C SER A 329 26.22 18.08 -35.17
N ARG A 330 26.27 18.53 -36.43
CA ARG A 330 25.54 18.00 -37.56
C ARG A 330 25.81 16.49 -37.65
N ASP A 331 24.85 15.68 -37.31
CA ASP A 331 24.47 14.51 -38.09
C ASP A 331 23.08 14.05 -37.66
N GLY A 332 22.11 14.31 -38.50
CA GLY A 332 20.75 13.94 -38.29
C GLY A 332 20.51 12.47 -38.62
N ARG A 333 20.12 11.70 -37.68
CA ARG A 333 19.20 10.54 -37.75
C ARG A 333 19.35 9.70 -36.48
N GLY A 334 18.44 9.87 -35.57
CA GLY A 334 18.35 8.93 -34.44
C GLY A 334 17.64 9.41 -33.18
N SER A 335 17.45 10.74 -33.04
CA SER A 335 16.86 11.28 -31.76
C SER A 335 15.37 11.63 -31.84
N TYR A 336 14.73 11.53 -33.01
CA TYR A 336 13.33 11.89 -33.18
C TYR A 336 12.34 10.76 -32.92
N GLU A 337 12.79 9.53 -32.74
CA GLU A 337 11.90 8.37 -32.64
C GLU A 337 11.37 8.16 -31.20
N ARG A 338 12.10 8.58 -30.17
CA ARG A 338 11.71 8.34 -28.78
C ARG A 338 10.68 9.32 -28.23
N VAL A 339 10.73 10.57 -28.66
CA VAL A 339 9.76 11.61 -28.23
C VAL A 339 8.44 11.46 -29.00
N LYS A 340 8.52 10.95 -30.24
CA LYS A 340 7.32 10.70 -31.07
C LYS A 340 6.48 9.50 -30.63
N MET A 341 7.06 8.51 -29.94
CA MET A 341 6.28 7.37 -29.44
C MET A 341 5.40 7.76 -28.23
N ASP A 342 5.91 8.60 -27.32
CA ASP A 342 5.12 9.07 -26.18
C ASP A 342 3.98 10.02 -26.60
N GLU A 343 4.17 10.83 -27.64
CA GLU A 343 3.11 11.71 -28.19
C GLU A 343 2.11 10.94 -29.08
N LEU A 344 2.57 9.93 -29.82
CA LEU A 344 1.71 9.09 -30.67
C LEU A 344 0.81 8.17 -29.85
N ASP A 345 1.30 7.68 -28.71
CA ASP A 345 0.47 6.88 -27.78
C ASP A 345 -0.58 7.75 -27.07
N LEU A 346 -0.27 9.02 -26.81
CA LEU A 346 -1.23 10.01 -26.28
C LEU A 346 -2.27 10.45 -27.34
N GLU A 347 -1.86 10.60 -28.61
CA GLU A 347 -2.79 10.94 -29.71
C GLU A 347 -3.65 9.75 -30.13
N ALA A 348 -3.13 8.51 -30.12
CA ALA A 348 -3.89 7.31 -30.39
C ALA A 348 -4.98 7.06 -29.35
N ALA A 349 -4.69 7.33 -28.08
CA ALA A 349 -5.65 7.30 -26.99
C ALA A 349 -6.75 8.40 -27.13
N ARG A 350 -6.42 9.54 -27.76
CA ARG A 350 -7.36 10.65 -27.98
C ARG A 350 -8.25 10.47 -29.20
N LYS A 351 -7.83 9.69 -30.20
CA LYS A 351 -8.60 9.42 -31.44
C LYS A 351 -9.52 8.20 -31.35
N GLY A 352 -9.37 7.36 -30.31
CA GLY A 352 -10.23 6.20 -30.07
C GLY A 352 -11.61 6.49 -29.47
N THR A 353 -11.94 7.75 -29.21
CA THR A 353 -13.24 8.16 -28.65
C THR A 353 -13.92 9.19 -29.54
N LYS A 354 -14.43 8.78 -30.69
CA LYS A 354 -15.56 9.44 -31.36
C LYS A 354 -16.67 8.41 -31.53
N PRO A 355 -17.87 8.67 -30.98
CA PRO A 355 -19.05 7.87 -31.31
C PRO A 355 -19.59 8.29 -32.67
N GLU A 356 -19.93 7.31 -33.47
CA GLU A 356 -20.99 7.43 -34.44
C GLU A 356 -22.35 7.15 -33.79
#